data_828fafeec0e41a5c590f64cb5692be61
#
_entry.id   828fafeec0e41a5c590f64cb5692be61
#
_cell.length_a   1.000
_cell.length_b   1.000
_cell.length_c   1.000
_cell.angle_alpha   90.00
_cell.angle_beta   90.00
_cell.angle_gamma   90.00
#
_symmetry.space_group_name_H-M   'P 1'
#
loop_
_entity.id
_entity.type
_entity.pdbx_description
1 polymer ?
#
loop_
_entity_poly.entity_id
_entity_poly.type
_entity_poly.pdbx_seq_one_letter_code
_entity_poly.pdbx_strand_id
1 'polypeptide(L)'
;KGCGTCVHCSTGWQQLCVDGVKEVFGVTGHGAHAKYMKCPANTLVKLREDISFKSGAAISCGTGTAWGAIDRLCLRSHETLAVFGLGPVGLSAVMIASSMGVNVIALDTNQKRLNRAKSFGAVNILNPLKSDNLIDAIKDLTKGLGAHASIDASSSPEARSQSIKCLRTWGKACFVGEGGDVNIDVSNDLLRRQITLIGSWTFSKHGQYACAEYIADKKLKVDELFTHEWKLNQAKEAYELFDKQSDGKGVIYPS
;
A
#
# COMPACT_ATOMS: atom_id res chain seq x y z
N LYS A 1 -7.95 -16.16 8.21
CA LYS A 1 -8.06 -17.11 9.33
C LYS A 1 -7.10 -18.28 9.11
N GLY A 2 -6.18 -18.48 10.04
CA GLY A 2 -5.25 -19.62 10.05
C GLY A 2 -5.62 -20.64 11.13
N CYS A 3 -4.70 -21.57 11.45
CA CYS A 3 -4.90 -22.57 12.51
C CYS A 3 -4.92 -21.97 13.94
N GLY A 4 -4.28 -20.83 14.13
CA GLY A 4 -4.20 -20.12 15.41
C GLY A 4 -3.00 -20.51 16.29
N THR A 5 -2.31 -21.61 16.03
CA THR A 5 -1.28 -22.20 16.90
C THR A 5 0.12 -22.28 16.32
N CYS A 6 0.27 -22.29 14.97
CA CYS A 6 1.59 -22.34 14.34
C CYS A 6 2.37 -21.04 14.56
N VAL A 7 3.68 -21.06 14.29
CA VAL A 7 4.59 -19.93 14.48
C VAL A 7 4.10 -18.64 13.81
N HIS A 8 3.54 -18.73 12.60
CA HIS A 8 3.03 -17.55 11.91
C HIS A 8 1.71 -17.05 12.51
N CYS A 9 0.79 -17.94 12.85
CA CYS A 9 -0.48 -17.56 13.46
C CYS A 9 -0.27 -16.93 14.85
N SER A 10 0.62 -17.50 15.68
CA SER A 10 0.93 -17.01 17.02
C SER A 10 1.61 -15.63 17.02
N THR A 11 2.32 -15.29 15.94
CA THR A 11 2.93 -13.97 15.74
C THR A 11 2.04 -12.99 14.95
N GLY A 12 0.78 -13.38 14.66
CA GLY A 12 -0.20 -12.53 13.99
C GLY A 12 -0.20 -12.58 12.47
N TRP A 13 0.61 -13.45 11.86
CA TRP A 13 0.69 -13.67 10.41
C TRP A 13 -0.20 -14.84 9.95
N GLN A 14 -1.50 -14.74 10.18
CA GLN A 14 -2.44 -15.82 9.90
C GLN A 14 -2.53 -16.18 8.42
N GLN A 15 -2.29 -15.23 7.52
CA GLN A 15 -2.21 -15.46 6.07
C GLN A 15 -1.01 -16.33 5.65
N LEU A 16 0.00 -16.45 6.53
CA LEU A 16 1.18 -17.30 6.32
C LEU A 16 1.09 -18.63 7.09
N CYS A 17 -0.10 -19.06 7.48
CA CYS A 17 -0.31 -20.28 8.25
C CYS A 17 0.30 -21.49 7.56
N VAL A 18 1.14 -22.28 8.28
CA VAL A 18 1.80 -23.48 7.73
C VAL A 18 0.82 -24.58 7.35
N ASP A 19 -0.34 -24.65 8.01
CA ASP A 19 -1.42 -25.58 7.68
C ASP A 19 -2.35 -25.06 6.56
N GLY A 20 -1.94 -24.00 5.89
CA GLY A 20 -2.73 -23.28 4.90
C GLY A 20 -3.77 -22.33 5.50
N VAL A 21 -4.14 -21.32 4.73
CA VAL A 21 -5.18 -20.37 5.10
C VAL A 21 -6.53 -21.09 5.09
N LYS A 22 -7.24 -21.06 6.22
CA LYS A 22 -8.50 -21.78 6.37
C LYS A 22 -9.68 -21.03 5.74
N GLU A 23 -9.62 -19.69 5.79
CA GLU A 23 -10.68 -18.83 5.27
C GLU A 23 -10.14 -17.40 5.09
N VAL A 24 -10.50 -16.77 3.98
CA VAL A 24 -10.29 -15.35 3.72
C VAL A 24 -11.66 -14.69 3.70
N PHE A 25 -11.92 -13.82 4.68
CA PHE A 25 -13.21 -13.15 4.81
C PHE A 25 -13.51 -12.28 3.59
N GLY A 26 -14.67 -12.50 2.97
CA GLY A 26 -15.09 -11.83 1.75
C GLY A 26 -14.54 -12.42 0.44
N VAL A 27 -13.71 -13.49 0.50
CA VAL A 27 -13.17 -14.19 -0.69
C VAL A 27 -13.59 -15.67 -0.68
N THR A 28 -13.12 -16.44 0.29
CA THR A 28 -13.44 -17.87 0.43
C THR A 28 -14.42 -18.16 1.58
N GLY A 29 -14.86 -17.12 2.27
CA GLY A 29 -15.86 -17.15 3.33
C GLY A 29 -16.65 -15.85 3.39
N HIS A 30 -17.63 -15.79 4.29
CA HIS A 30 -18.49 -14.62 4.45
C HIS A 30 -17.67 -13.38 4.88
N GLY A 31 -17.94 -12.23 4.24
CA GLY A 31 -17.28 -10.95 4.49
C GLY A 31 -18.18 -9.94 5.23
N ALA A 32 -17.74 -8.68 5.24
CA ALA A 32 -18.37 -7.59 5.98
C ALA A 32 -19.36 -6.76 5.15
N HIS A 33 -19.60 -7.07 3.88
CA HIS A 33 -20.67 -6.41 3.10
C HIS A 33 -22.02 -7.05 3.43
N ALA A 34 -22.37 -6.99 4.70
CA ALA A 34 -23.60 -7.54 5.30
C ALA A 34 -23.93 -6.77 6.58
N LYS A 35 -25.20 -6.86 7.02
CA LYS A 35 -25.63 -6.22 8.26
C LYS A 35 -24.87 -6.72 9.49
N TYR A 36 -24.46 -7.99 9.49
CA TYR A 36 -23.69 -8.64 10.56
C TYR A 36 -22.59 -9.52 9.95
N MET A 37 -21.45 -9.57 10.63
CA MET A 37 -20.34 -10.46 10.30
C MET A 37 -20.00 -11.33 11.51
N LYS A 38 -19.81 -12.63 11.28
CA LYS A 38 -19.32 -13.58 12.29
C LYS A 38 -17.86 -13.91 11.99
N CYS A 39 -16.99 -13.69 12.96
CA CYS A 39 -15.57 -14.05 12.85
C CYS A 39 -14.99 -14.48 14.21
N PRO A 40 -13.91 -15.29 14.24
CA PRO A 40 -13.24 -15.64 15.48
C PRO A 40 -12.62 -14.40 16.15
N ALA A 41 -12.77 -14.31 17.48
CA ALA A 41 -12.26 -13.16 18.24
C ALA A 41 -10.73 -12.95 18.08
N ASN A 42 -9.98 -14.03 17.91
CA ASN A 42 -8.53 -13.95 17.68
C ASN A 42 -8.11 -13.36 16.34
N THR A 43 -9.05 -13.13 15.43
CA THR A 43 -8.81 -12.44 14.14
C THR A 43 -9.06 -10.93 14.22
N LEU A 44 -9.60 -10.45 15.33
CA LEU A 44 -9.96 -9.05 15.51
C LEU A 44 -8.78 -8.24 16.09
N VAL A 45 -8.71 -6.98 15.68
CA VAL A 45 -7.90 -5.94 16.28
C VAL A 45 -8.84 -4.86 16.79
N LYS A 46 -8.71 -4.47 18.06
CA LYS A 46 -9.54 -3.41 18.63
C LYS A 46 -9.21 -2.09 17.94
N LEU A 47 -10.23 -1.41 17.43
CA LEU A 47 -10.10 -0.07 16.89
C LEU A 47 -10.12 0.95 18.06
N ARG A 48 -9.25 1.95 18.00
CA ARG A 48 -9.25 3.07 18.94
C ARG A 48 -10.51 3.92 18.75
N GLU A 49 -10.98 4.54 19.83
CA GLU A 49 -12.20 5.36 19.83
C GLU A 49 -12.07 6.66 19.00
N ASP A 50 -10.84 7.14 18.84
CA ASP A 50 -10.50 8.33 18.05
C ASP A 50 -10.26 8.06 16.56
N ILE A 51 -10.44 6.79 16.11
CA ILE A 51 -10.37 6.39 14.70
C ILE A 51 -11.79 6.07 14.20
N SER A 52 -12.19 6.70 13.09
CA SER A 52 -13.48 6.42 12.45
C SER A 52 -13.55 4.97 11.91
N PHE A 53 -14.74 4.40 11.81
CA PHE A 53 -14.95 3.11 11.15
C PHE A 53 -14.48 3.12 9.68
N LYS A 54 -14.59 4.27 9.02
CA LYS A 54 -14.11 4.48 7.65
C LYS A 54 -12.59 4.35 7.57
N SER A 55 -11.84 5.00 8.45
CA SER A 55 -10.39 4.81 8.59
C SER A 55 -10.03 3.38 8.97
N GLY A 56 -10.78 2.77 9.90
CA GLY A 56 -10.60 1.37 10.30
C GLY A 56 -10.74 0.40 9.12
N ALA A 57 -11.71 0.63 8.24
CA ALA A 57 -11.89 -0.15 7.02
C ALA A 57 -10.71 -0.01 6.03
N ALA A 58 -10.08 1.15 5.94
CA ALA A 58 -8.87 1.33 5.13
C ALA A 58 -7.64 0.66 5.78
N ILE A 59 -7.47 0.79 7.10
CA ILE A 59 -6.37 0.20 7.88
C ILE A 59 -6.40 -1.33 7.78
N SER A 60 -7.59 -1.93 7.77
CA SER A 60 -7.74 -3.38 7.68
C SER A 60 -7.40 -3.99 6.31
N CYS A 61 -7.03 -3.17 5.33
CA CYS A 61 -6.63 -3.62 3.99
C CYS A 61 -5.50 -2.74 3.41
N GLY A 62 -5.84 -1.78 2.54
CA GLY A 62 -4.84 -1.04 1.75
C GLY A 62 -3.87 -0.20 2.56
N THR A 63 -4.35 0.49 3.61
CA THR A 63 -3.48 1.33 4.45
C THR A 63 -2.57 0.47 5.33
N GLY A 64 -3.05 -0.64 5.89
CA GLY A 64 -2.21 -1.61 6.60
C GLY A 64 -1.17 -2.26 5.70
N THR A 65 -1.53 -2.55 4.44
CA THR A 65 -0.58 -3.08 3.44
C THR A 65 0.54 -2.07 3.13
N ALA A 66 0.20 -0.79 2.98
CA ALA A 66 1.19 0.27 2.81
C ALA A 66 2.10 0.41 4.04
N TRP A 67 1.53 0.33 5.25
CA TRP A 67 2.27 0.31 6.51
C TRP A 67 3.28 -0.83 6.55
N GLY A 68 2.86 -2.06 6.24
CA GLY A 68 3.74 -3.24 6.23
C GLY A 68 4.90 -3.11 5.24
N ALA A 69 4.68 -2.48 4.08
CA ALA A 69 5.73 -2.20 3.10
C ALA A 69 6.74 -1.17 3.62
N ILE A 70 6.25 -0.08 4.21
CA ILE A 70 7.09 1.00 4.76
C ILE A 70 7.93 0.49 5.93
N ASP A 71 7.33 -0.29 6.83
CA ASP A 71 8.03 -0.91 7.96
C ASP A 71 9.21 -1.79 7.49
N ARG A 72 9.00 -2.61 6.46
CA ARG A 72 10.07 -3.46 5.87
C ARG A 72 11.16 -2.68 5.15
N LEU A 73 10.86 -1.50 4.63
CA LEU A 73 11.85 -0.64 3.99
C LEU A 73 12.78 0.02 5.01
N CYS A 74 12.36 0.18 6.26
CA CYS A 74 13.14 0.82 7.34
C CYS A 74 13.72 2.17 6.90
N LEU A 75 12.85 3.03 6.33
CA LEU A 75 13.25 4.36 5.85
C LEU A 75 13.54 5.32 7.01
N ARG A 76 14.51 6.18 6.81
CA ARG A 76 14.80 7.32 7.69
C ARG A 76 14.11 8.59 7.17
N SER A 77 13.82 9.52 8.06
CA SER A 77 13.45 10.88 7.64
C SER A 77 14.53 11.44 6.70
N HIS A 78 14.19 12.32 5.78
CA HIS A 78 15.07 12.84 4.72
C HIS A 78 15.46 11.89 3.57
N GLU A 79 15.24 10.59 3.68
CA GLU A 79 15.43 9.68 2.55
C GLU A 79 14.33 9.90 1.49
N THR A 80 14.57 9.42 0.28
CA THR A 80 13.61 9.57 -0.83
C THR A 80 12.97 8.24 -1.14
N LEU A 81 11.64 8.21 -1.18
CA LEU A 81 10.80 7.08 -1.58
C LEU A 81 10.08 7.39 -2.90
N ALA A 82 10.25 6.53 -3.91
CA ALA A 82 9.47 6.56 -5.14
C ALA A 82 8.28 5.59 -5.01
N VAL A 83 7.04 6.08 -5.18
CA VAL A 83 5.81 5.26 -5.09
C VAL A 83 5.18 5.15 -6.47
N PHE A 84 5.18 3.95 -7.03
CA PHE A 84 4.60 3.61 -8.34
C PHE A 84 3.19 3.04 -8.17
N GLY A 85 2.21 3.72 -8.78
CA GLY A 85 0.80 3.41 -8.65
C GLY A 85 0.17 4.06 -7.42
N LEU A 86 -0.79 4.96 -7.66
CA LEU A 86 -1.45 5.79 -6.65
C LEU A 86 -2.93 5.41 -6.45
N GLY A 87 -3.19 4.11 -6.44
CA GLY A 87 -4.42 3.55 -5.90
C GLY A 87 -4.46 3.70 -4.37
N PRO A 88 -5.45 3.10 -3.68
CA PRO A 88 -5.60 3.24 -2.22
C PRO A 88 -4.34 2.86 -1.43
N VAL A 89 -3.61 1.82 -1.85
CA VAL A 89 -2.35 1.40 -1.22
C VAL A 89 -1.25 2.44 -1.42
N GLY A 90 -1.02 2.87 -2.67
CA GLY A 90 0.01 3.85 -2.98
C GLY A 90 -0.24 5.21 -2.33
N LEU A 91 -1.48 5.71 -2.33
CA LEU A 91 -1.83 6.96 -1.63
C LEU A 91 -1.64 6.84 -0.11
N SER A 92 -1.94 5.67 0.47
CA SER A 92 -1.63 5.41 1.89
C SER A 92 -0.12 5.42 2.15
N ALA A 93 0.67 4.82 1.25
CA ALA A 93 2.13 4.85 1.37
C ALA A 93 2.68 6.28 1.28
N VAL A 94 2.16 7.11 0.38
CA VAL A 94 2.49 8.54 0.30
C VAL A 94 2.20 9.24 1.62
N MET A 95 0.97 9.11 2.13
CA MET A 95 0.53 9.75 3.38
C MET A 95 1.41 9.37 4.57
N ILE A 96 1.63 8.07 4.76
CA ILE A 96 2.40 7.54 5.89
C ILE A 96 3.86 7.97 5.79
N ALA A 97 4.52 7.74 4.63
CA ALA A 97 5.93 8.07 4.45
C ALA A 97 6.20 9.58 4.58
N SER A 98 5.33 10.41 4.00
CA SER A 98 5.45 11.88 4.13
C SER A 98 5.33 12.32 5.59
N SER A 99 4.44 11.70 6.37
CA SER A 99 4.29 12.02 7.81
C SER A 99 5.50 11.61 8.66
N MET A 100 6.31 10.67 8.15
CA MET A 100 7.59 10.26 8.76
C MET A 100 8.77 11.18 8.38
N GLY A 101 8.52 12.20 7.54
CA GLY A 101 9.57 13.10 7.05
C GLY A 101 10.37 12.54 5.85
N VAL A 102 9.85 11.51 5.19
CA VAL A 102 10.43 10.95 3.96
C VAL A 102 10.04 11.82 2.77
N ASN A 103 10.98 12.09 1.87
CA ASN A 103 10.72 12.82 0.63
C ASN A 103 10.04 11.89 -0.39
N VAL A 104 8.76 12.05 -0.63
CA VAL A 104 8.01 11.16 -1.52
C VAL A 104 7.94 11.72 -2.93
N ILE A 105 8.35 10.91 -3.91
CA ILE A 105 8.10 11.09 -5.34
C ILE A 105 6.98 10.12 -5.71
N ALA A 106 5.81 10.64 -6.09
CA ALA A 106 4.64 9.86 -6.41
C ALA A 106 4.44 9.74 -7.94
N LEU A 107 4.22 8.52 -8.42
CA LEU A 107 4.14 8.20 -9.85
C LEU A 107 2.84 7.49 -10.20
N ASP A 108 2.11 8.03 -11.19
CA ASP A 108 0.90 7.42 -11.76
C ASP A 108 0.63 7.99 -13.15
N THR A 109 -0.07 7.25 -13.98
CA THR A 109 -0.51 7.73 -15.30
C THR A 109 -1.76 8.63 -15.21
N ASN A 110 -2.50 8.55 -14.09
CA ASN A 110 -3.73 9.31 -13.87
C ASN A 110 -3.44 10.63 -13.12
N GLN A 111 -3.73 11.75 -13.77
CA GLN A 111 -3.49 13.09 -13.22
C GLN A 111 -4.28 13.38 -11.93
N LYS A 112 -5.51 12.86 -11.80
CA LYS A 112 -6.30 13.04 -10.57
C LYS A 112 -5.63 12.37 -9.38
N ARG A 113 -5.10 11.15 -9.55
CA ARG A 113 -4.35 10.42 -8.51
C ARG A 113 -3.06 11.14 -8.13
N LEU A 114 -2.33 11.69 -9.11
CA LEU A 114 -1.14 12.51 -8.86
C LEU A 114 -1.47 13.75 -8.02
N ASN A 115 -2.55 14.45 -8.34
CA ASN A 115 -2.98 15.62 -7.57
C ASN A 115 -3.35 15.24 -6.13
N ARG A 116 -4.00 14.09 -5.93
CA ARG A 116 -4.29 13.56 -4.58
C ARG A 116 -3.03 13.18 -3.82
N ALA A 117 -2.05 12.57 -4.48
CA ALA A 117 -0.77 12.27 -3.85
C ALA A 117 -0.07 13.54 -3.34
N LYS A 118 -0.16 14.64 -4.10
CA LYS A 118 0.36 15.93 -3.67
C LYS A 118 -0.36 16.47 -2.42
N SER A 119 -1.69 16.34 -2.32
CA SER A 119 -2.43 16.72 -1.11
C SER A 119 -2.12 15.83 0.10
N PHE A 120 -1.67 14.59 -0.11
CA PHE A 120 -1.22 13.68 0.93
C PHE A 120 0.27 13.80 1.29
N GLY A 121 0.97 14.80 0.74
CA GLY A 121 2.32 15.16 1.15
C GLY A 121 3.44 14.74 0.20
N ALA A 122 3.13 14.23 -1.01
CA ALA A 122 4.17 13.99 -2.01
C ALA A 122 4.87 15.31 -2.38
N VAL A 123 6.20 15.32 -2.27
CA VAL A 123 7.02 16.50 -2.63
C VAL A 123 7.02 16.70 -4.13
N ASN A 124 7.14 15.61 -4.88
CA ASN A 124 7.12 15.60 -6.33
C ASN A 124 6.12 14.58 -6.87
N ILE A 125 5.54 14.90 -8.02
CA ILE A 125 4.63 14.01 -8.75
C ILE A 125 5.14 13.86 -10.18
N LEU A 126 5.17 12.66 -10.72
CA LEU A 126 5.60 12.36 -12.08
C LEU A 126 4.56 11.52 -12.81
N ASN A 127 4.25 11.89 -14.04
CA ASN A 127 3.46 11.05 -14.95
C ASN A 127 4.41 10.34 -15.91
N PRO A 128 4.56 9.00 -15.83
CA PRO A 128 5.45 8.24 -16.70
C PRO A 128 5.17 8.43 -18.20
N LEU A 129 3.90 8.67 -18.57
CA LEU A 129 3.51 8.88 -19.97
C LEU A 129 3.89 10.26 -20.52
N LYS A 130 4.32 11.18 -19.65
CA LYS A 130 4.70 12.56 -20.02
C LYS A 130 6.20 12.82 -19.83
N SER A 131 6.97 11.79 -19.52
CA SER A 131 8.42 11.89 -19.31
C SER A 131 9.14 11.12 -20.41
N ASP A 132 10.05 11.77 -21.10
CA ASP A 132 10.89 11.12 -22.13
C ASP A 132 11.81 10.07 -21.50
N ASN A 133 12.31 10.33 -20.29
CA ASN A 133 13.08 9.40 -19.50
C ASN A 133 12.73 9.55 -18.01
N LEU A 134 11.90 8.63 -17.51
CA LEU A 134 11.44 8.64 -16.12
C LEU A 134 12.57 8.47 -15.10
N ILE A 135 13.55 7.64 -15.42
CA ILE A 135 14.68 7.35 -14.51
C ILE A 135 15.54 8.59 -14.35
N ASP A 136 15.83 9.30 -15.41
CA ASP A 136 16.59 10.54 -15.34
C ASP A 136 15.82 11.63 -14.61
N ALA A 137 14.52 11.75 -14.84
CA ALA A 137 13.66 12.68 -14.08
C ALA A 137 13.69 12.40 -12.56
N ILE A 138 13.72 11.14 -12.13
CA ILE A 138 13.87 10.78 -10.71
C ILE A 138 15.28 11.09 -10.20
N LYS A 139 16.31 10.85 -11.01
CA LYS A 139 17.70 11.21 -10.65
C LYS A 139 17.88 12.71 -10.48
N ASP A 140 17.30 13.52 -11.34
CA ASP A 140 17.35 14.98 -11.23
C ASP A 140 16.77 15.48 -9.91
N LEU A 141 15.66 14.86 -9.47
CA LEU A 141 15.03 15.13 -8.16
C LEU A 141 15.85 14.61 -6.97
N THR A 142 16.85 13.78 -7.22
CA THR A 142 17.65 13.10 -6.19
C THR A 142 19.16 13.35 -6.33
N LYS A 143 19.53 14.52 -6.84
CA LYS A 143 20.93 14.96 -7.01
C LYS A 143 21.77 13.99 -7.85
N GLY A 144 21.17 13.38 -8.87
CA GLY A 144 21.81 12.42 -9.77
C GLY A 144 21.94 10.99 -9.22
N LEU A 145 21.59 10.73 -7.96
CA LEU A 145 21.83 9.44 -7.30
C LEU A 145 20.74 8.41 -7.50
N GLY A 146 19.48 8.82 -7.60
CA GLY A 146 18.30 7.96 -7.55
C GLY A 146 17.67 7.86 -6.15
N ALA A 147 16.50 7.23 -6.05
CA ALA A 147 15.74 7.09 -4.82
C ALA A 147 16.41 6.11 -3.83
N HIS A 148 16.23 6.31 -2.53
CA HIS A 148 16.71 5.39 -1.48
C HIS A 148 15.88 4.11 -1.46
N ALA A 149 14.57 4.26 -1.70
CA ALA A 149 13.67 3.12 -1.82
C ALA A 149 12.56 3.38 -2.84
N SER A 150 11.89 2.30 -3.25
CA SER A 150 10.68 2.35 -4.05
C SER A 150 9.63 1.38 -3.56
N ILE A 151 8.37 1.69 -3.80
CA ILE A 151 7.23 0.80 -3.63
C ILE A 151 6.52 0.67 -4.99
N ASP A 152 6.31 -0.57 -5.46
CA ASP A 152 5.34 -0.84 -6.52
C ASP A 152 4.00 -1.25 -5.93
N ALA A 153 2.98 -0.44 -6.17
CA ALA A 153 1.58 -0.70 -5.86
C ALA A 153 0.69 -0.73 -7.13
N SER A 154 1.33 -0.84 -8.31
CA SER A 154 0.64 -0.79 -9.61
C SER A 154 0.40 -2.17 -10.22
N SER A 155 1.23 -3.15 -9.91
CA SER A 155 1.30 -4.48 -10.55
C SER A 155 1.73 -4.46 -12.02
N SER A 156 2.09 -3.29 -12.57
CA SER A 156 2.53 -3.17 -13.95
C SER A 156 3.97 -3.68 -14.10
N PRO A 157 4.26 -4.58 -15.05
CA PRO A 157 5.63 -5.06 -15.30
C PRO A 157 6.62 -3.92 -15.57
N GLU A 158 6.20 -2.92 -16.34
CA GLU A 158 7.02 -1.76 -16.64
C GLU A 158 7.29 -0.91 -15.39
N ALA A 159 6.27 -0.59 -14.60
CA ALA A 159 6.45 0.17 -13.37
C ALA A 159 7.35 -0.57 -12.36
N ARG A 160 7.26 -1.91 -12.27
CA ARG A 160 8.16 -2.72 -11.46
C ARG A 160 9.61 -2.62 -11.92
N SER A 161 9.86 -2.75 -13.21
CA SER A 161 11.21 -2.58 -13.76
C SER A 161 11.75 -1.18 -13.46
N GLN A 162 10.94 -0.15 -13.68
CA GLN A 162 11.30 1.23 -13.37
C GLN A 162 11.52 1.47 -11.88
N SER A 163 10.74 0.82 -11.00
CA SER A 163 10.91 0.94 -9.56
C SER A 163 12.24 0.41 -9.05
N ILE A 164 12.86 -0.55 -9.74
CA ILE A 164 14.23 -1.02 -9.47
C ILE A 164 15.25 -0.06 -10.08
N LYS A 165 15.06 0.31 -11.34
CA LYS A 165 16.03 1.13 -12.09
C LYS A 165 16.20 2.54 -11.53
N CYS A 166 15.15 3.11 -10.92
CA CYS A 166 15.18 4.44 -10.32
C CYS A 166 15.96 4.54 -8.99
N LEU A 167 16.34 3.41 -8.42
CA LEU A 167 17.05 3.38 -7.14
C LEU A 167 18.51 3.82 -7.26
N ARG A 168 19.03 4.34 -6.18
CA ARG A 168 20.48 4.51 -5.98
C ARG A 168 21.15 3.17 -5.64
N THR A 169 22.48 3.12 -5.71
CA THR A 169 23.24 1.98 -5.16
C THR A 169 22.87 1.78 -3.67
N TRP A 170 22.72 0.51 -3.25
CA TRP A 170 22.21 0.09 -1.94
C TRP A 170 20.73 0.44 -1.71
N GLY A 171 19.98 0.76 -2.77
CA GLY A 171 18.54 1.03 -2.69
C GLY A 171 17.72 -0.22 -2.44
N LYS A 172 16.47 -0.03 -2.03
CA LYS A 172 15.52 -1.11 -1.73
C LYS A 172 14.25 -0.94 -2.57
N ALA A 173 13.86 -1.98 -3.33
CA ALA A 173 12.55 -2.03 -4.01
C ALA A 173 11.61 -2.95 -3.25
N CYS A 174 10.40 -2.49 -2.97
CA CYS A 174 9.35 -3.26 -2.32
C CYS A 174 8.17 -3.47 -3.28
N PHE A 175 7.87 -4.73 -3.60
CA PHE A 175 6.72 -5.11 -4.42
C PHE A 175 5.53 -5.45 -3.54
N VAL A 176 4.43 -4.75 -3.77
CA VAL A 176 3.16 -4.85 -3.01
C VAL A 176 2.00 -5.20 -3.93
N GLY A 177 2.02 -4.68 -5.15
CA GLY A 177 0.98 -4.97 -6.14
C GLY A 177 0.92 -6.46 -6.47
N GLU A 178 -0.25 -7.07 -6.46
CA GLU A 178 -0.44 -8.49 -6.80
C GLU A 178 -0.49 -8.71 -8.32
N GLY A 179 -0.08 -9.90 -8.75
CA GLY A 179 -0.04 -10.29 -10.16
C GLY A 179 1.11 -9.62 -10.93
N GLY A 180 1.18 -9.88 -12.22
CA GLY A 180 2.19 -9.35 -13.13
C GLY A 180 3.60 -9.91 -12.89
N ASP A 181 4.47 -9.64 -13.86
CA ASP A 181 5.86 -10.07 -13.87
C ASP A 181 6.80 -8.88 -13.71
N VAL A 182 8.10 -9.15 -13.66
CA VAL A 182 9.16 -8.14 -13.77
C VAL A 182 10.30 -8.70 -14.62
N ASN A 183 10.77 -7.91 -15.57
CA ASN A 183 11.95 -8.23 -16.37
C ASN A 183 13.10 -7.31 -15.94
N ILE A 184 14.21 -7.92 -15.51
CA ILE A 184 15.39 -7.22 -14.98
C ILE A 184 16.68 -7.86 -15.53
N ASP A 185 17.68 -7.02 -15.76
CA ASP A 185 19.07 -7.46 -15.93
C ASP A 185 19.68 -7.62 -14.53
N VAL A 186 19.84 -8.89 -14.11
CA VAL A 186 20.34 -9.21 -12.76
C VAL A 186 21.69 -8.56 -12.49
N SER A 187 22.59 -8.53 -13.48
CA SER A 187 23.92 -7.95 -13.30
C SER A 187 23.90 -6.42 -13.15
N ASN A 188 23.19 -5.75 -14.05
CA ASN A 188 23.16 -4.28 -14.08
C ASN A 188 22.14 -3.69 -13.11
N ASP A 189 20.97 -4.30 -12.97
CA ASP A 189 19.89 -3.76 -12.15
C ASP A 189 20.06 -4.12 -10.66
N LEU A 190 20.68 -5.26 -10.34
CA LEU A 190 20.80 -5.73 -8.95
C LEU A 190 22.25 -5.81 -8.46
N LEU A 191 23.10 -6.69 -9.05
CA LEU A 191 24.40 -7.04 -8.48
C LEU A 191 25.34 -5.86 -8.37
N ARG A 192 25.57 -5.13 -9.48
CA ARG A 192 26.49 -3.99 -9.52
C ARG A 192 26.02 -2.79 -8.71
N ARG A 193 24.76 -2.77 -8.34
CA ARG A 193 24.12 -1.68 -7.58
C ARG A 193 23.76 -2.10 -6.16
N GLN A 194 24.00 -3.39 -5.79
CA GLN A 194 23.68 -3.93 -4.46
C GLN A 194 22.21 -3.68 -4.04
N ILE A 195 21.28 -3.89 -4.96
CA ILE A 195 19.85 -3.63 -4.71
C ILE A 195 19.24 -4.75 -3.87
N THR A 196 18.41 -4.37 -2.91
CA THR A 196 17.58 -5.30 -2.14
C THR A 196 16.17 -5.32 -2.70
N LEU A 197 15.68 -6.52 -3.08
CA LEU A 197 14.28 -6.72 -3.45
C LEU A 197 13.49 -7.28 -2.26
N ILE A 198 12.33 -6.70 -1.99
CA ILE A 198 11.45 -7.05 -0.87
C ILE A 198 10.06 -7.35 -1.44
N GLY A 199 9.55 -8.57 -1.23
CA GLY A 199 8.13 -8.86 -1.41
C GLY A 199 7.37 -8.53 -0.12
N SER A 200 6.31 -7.72 -0.18
CA SER A 200 5.48 -7.42 0.99
C SER A 200 4.02 -7.71 0.69
N TRP A 201 3.48 -8.72 1.35
CA TRP A 201 2.09 -9.12 1.17
C TRP A 201 1.30 -8.90 2.45
N THR A 202 0.38 -7.94 2.40
CA THR A 202 -0.48 -7.56 3.52
C THR A 202 0.31 -7.15 4.80
N PHE A 203 -0.16 -7.52 5.98
CA PHE A 203 0.40 -7.14 7.29
C PHE A 203 -0.01 -8.16 8.36
N SER A 204 0.71 -8.17 9.50
CA SER A 204 0.32 -8.95 10.66
C SER A 204 -0.76 -8.23 11.48
N LYS A 205 -1.44 -8.96 12.38
CA LYS A 205 -2.33 -8.35 13.39
C LYS A 205 -1.60 -7.28 14.22
N HIS A 206 -0.35 -7.54 14.57
CA HIS A 206 0.48 -6.56 15.29
C HIS A 206 0.75 -5.33 14.41
N GLY A 207 1.09 -5.54 13.13
CA GLY A 207 1.25 -4.45 12.16
C GLY A 207 -0.03 -3.63 11.96
N GLN A 208 -1.19 -4.27 11.95
CA GLN A 208 -2.48 -3.57 11.88
C GLN A 208 -2.72 -2.68 13.10
N TYR A 209 -2.44 -3.20 14.29
CA TYR A 209 -2.51 -2.43 15.53
C TYR A 209 -1.55 -1.24 15.50
N ALA A 210 -0.28 -1.46 15.19
CA ALA A 210 0.74 -0.41 15.10
C ALA A 210 0.40 0.67 14.07
N CYS A 211 -0.17 0.27 12.92
CA CYS A 211 -0.67 1.19 11.91
C CYS A 211 -1.79 2.08 12.47
N ALA A 212 -2.76 1.50 13.18
CA ALA A 212 -3.86 2.23 13.80
C ALA A 212 -3.36 3.25 14.83
N GLU A 213 -2.45 2.82 15.73
CA GLU A 213 -1.83 3.71 16.71
C GLU A 213 -1.11 4.88 16.03
N TYR A 214 -0.28 4.59 15.03
CA TYR A 214 0.46 5.62 14.30
C TYR A 214 -0.46 6.63 13.61
N ILE A 215 -1.52 6.14 12.94
CA ILE A 215 -2.50 7.00 12.25
C ILE A 215 -3.21 7.93 13.23
N ALA A 216 -3.62 7.42 14.40
CA ALA A 216 -4.28 8.20 15.42
C ALA A 216 -3.33 9.25 16.02
N ASP A 217 -2.13 8.86 16.44
CA ASP A 217 -1.14 9.74 17.06
C ASP A 217 -0.68 10.85 16.13
N LYS A 218 -0.53 10.55 14.84
CA LYS A 218 -0.18 11.53 13.81
C LYS A 218 -1.39 12.27 13.22
N LYS A 219 -2.62 11.91 13.64
CA LYS A 219 -3.88 12.48 13.15
C LYS A 219 -3.97 12.47 11.61
N LEU A 220 -3.55 11.34 11.00
CA LEU A 220 -3.55 11.22 9.55
C LEU A 220 -4.98 11.09 9.03
N LYS A 221 -5.26 11.80 7.95
CA LYS A 221 -6.61 11.91 7.37
C LYS A 221 -6.93 10.75 6.43
N VAL A 222 -6.92 9.54 6.95
CA VAL A 222 -7.18 8.31 6.18
C VAL A 222 -8.58 8.30 5.56
N ASP A 223 -9.56 8.96 6.17
CA ASP A 223 -10.91 9.13 5.62
C ASP A 223 -10.92 9.84 4.27
N GLU A 224 -9.95 10.71 3.98
CA GLU A 224 -9.82 11.41 2.71
C GLU A 224 -9.40 10.48 1.54
N LEU A 225 -8.99 9.23 1.82
CA LEU A 225 -8.77 8.22 0.77
C LEU A 225 -10.07 7.81 0.07
N PHE A 226 -11.20 7.92 0.78
CA PHE A 226 -12.49 7.50 0.24
C PHE A 226 -13.09 8.60 -0.65
N THR A 227 -13.52 8.19 -1.82
CA THR A 227 -14.15 9.05 -2.84
C THR A 227 -15.63 8.74 -3.05
N HIS A 228 -16.07 7.57 -2.60
CA HIS A 228 -17.43 7.08 -2.81
C HIS A 228 -17.96 6.39 -1.56
N GLU A 229 -19.25 6.60 -1.30
CA GLU A 229 -19.95 6.04 -0.15
C GLU A 229 -21.31 5.49 -0.61
N TRP A 230 -21.67 4.30 -0.14
CA TRP A 230 -22.92 3.64 -0.46
C TRP A 230 -23.55 3.00 0.77
N LYS A 231 -24.86 2.80 0.69
CA LYS A 231 -25.58 1.91 1.59
C LYS A 231 -25.50 0.46 1.10
N LEU A 232 -25.77 -0.49 1.96
CA LEU A 232 -25.68 -1.91 1.62
C LEU A 232 -26.59 -2.31 0.43
N ASN A 233 -27.78 -1.72 0.31
CA ASN A 233 -28.68 -1.96 -0.83
C ASN A 233 -28.16 -1.43 -2.18
N GLN A 234 -27.12 -0.61 -2.18
CA GLN A 234 -26.43 -0.09 -3.36
C GLN A 234 -25.14 -0.86 -3.66
N ALA A 235 -24.91 -2.02 -3.02
CA ALA A 235 -23.67 -2.78 -3.19
C ALA A 235 -23.40 -3.14 -4.66
N LYS A 236 -24.44 -3.44 -5.46
CA LYS A 236 -24.28 -3.72 -6.89
C LYS A 236 -23.65 -2.55 -7.64
N GLU A 237 -24.16 -1.34 -7.45
CA GLU A 237 -23.62 -0.11 -8.04
C GLU A 237 -22.16 0.12 -7.64
N ALA A 238 -21.84 -0.09 -6.35
CA ALA A 238 -20.49 0.04 -5.83
C ALA A 238 -19.52 -0.92 -6.54
N TYR A 239 -19.88 -2.19 -6.68
CA TYR A 239 -19.06 -3.20 -7.35
C TYR A 239 -18.88 -2.90 -8.84
N GLU A 240 -19.96 -2.53 -9.55
CA GLU A 240 -19.91 -2.16 -10.98
C GLU A 240 -19.01 -0.95 -11.24
N LEU A 241 -18.96 0.02 -10.31
CA LEU A 241 -18.06 1.17 -10.41
C LEU A 241 -16.61 0.76 -10.20
N PHE A 242 -16.31 -0.04 -9.17
CA PHE A 242 -14.94 -0.42 -8.84
C PHE A 242 -14.36 -1.49 -9.78
N ASP A 243 -15.18 -2.32 -10.40
CA ASP A 243 -14.75 -3.24 -11.45
C ASP A 243 -14.11 -2.52 -12.65
N LYS A 244 -14.54 -1.29 -12.92
CA LYS A 244 -13.94 -0.41 -13.93
C LYS A 244 -12.63 0.24 -13.48
N GLN A 245 -12.09 -0.13 -12.32
CA GLN A 245 -10.88 0.46 -11.73
C GLN A 245 -10.91 2.00 -11.69
N SER A 246 -12.06 2.55 -11.34
CA SER A 246 -12.27 3.98 -11.21
C SER A 246 -11.39 4.59 -10.10
N ASP A 247 -11.39 5.91 -10.00
CA ASP A 247 -10.57 6.66 -9.05
C ASP A 247 -10.97 6.41 -7.59
N GLY A 248 -9.98 6.37 -6.70
CA GLY A 248 -10.13 6.41 -5.26
C GLY A 248 -10.46 5.08 -4.57
N LYS A 249 -11.18 5.18 -3.47
CA LYS A 249 -11.63 4.07 -2.62
C LYS A 249 -13.09 4.26 -2.25
N GLY A 250 -13.85 3.17 -2.22
CA GLY A 250 -15.25 3.17 -1.80
C GLY A 250 -15.46 2.59 -0.42
N VAL A 251 -16.56 2.96 0.23
CA VAL A 251 -17.04 2.34 1.44
C VAL A 251 -18.54 2.05 1.34
N ILE A 252 -18.93 0.88 1.82
CA ILE A 252 -20.34 0.48 1.94
C ILE A 252 -20.70 0.44 3.43
N TYR A 253 -21.70 1.21 3.81
CA TYR A 253 -22.24 1.20 5.17
C TYR A 253 -23.29 0.10 5.32
N PRO A 254 -23.19 -0.76 6.35
CA PRO A 254 -24.08 -1.92 6.51
C PRO A 254 -25.48 -1.57 7.03
N SER A 255 -25.71 -0.32 7.38
CA SER A 255 -27.00 0.21 7.89
C SER A 255 -27.68 1.12 6.90
#